data_fe81c03dbe7c9d65db271735ad7249af
#
_entry.id   fe81c03dbe7c9d65db271735ad7249af
#
_cell.length_a   1.000
_cell.length_b   1.000
_cell.length_c   1.000
_cell.angle_alpha   90.00
_cell.angle_beta   90.00
_cell.angle_gamma   90.00
#
_symmetry.space_group_name_H-M   'P 1'
#
loop_
_entity.id
_entity.type
_entity.pdbx_description
1 polymer ?
#
loop_
_entity_poly.entity_id
_entity_poly.type
_entity_poly.pdbx_seq_one_letter_code
_entity_poly.pdbx_strand_id
1 'polypeptide(L)'
;MDNASTKTTDSGFGWKLHGDGKRVLPGAVVAPDERLSWLRTIGIGMQHVVAMFGATLLVPTLTGFPVNTTLLFSGLGTLIFLTLTKNKLPSYLGSSFAFIAPLTASQQYGMAAQLGGVLVTGLALIIVGFIVQAAGKRVIDAVMPPVVTGAIVALIGLNLAPTAVANVEAQPGVAGVTLLTIVLVTVATRGMTARLSILIGVVVGWVFAALTGGLADDALDTISAAPWVGLPQFHTPEFHLSAILVTLPVLVVLIAENVGHVKAVSEMTGRDLDPMQGRALVGDGIATTLAGGFGGSGTTTYAENIGVMAATKVYSTAAYWVAACFAIVLAFIPKFGAIIFTIPVGVLGGACLVLYGLIGMLGIRIWQDNRVDFTDPVNLTAAAVALIVGIGNLTLQAGPVALEGIALGSVGVIIVYPLMRWCYNTVGEGRYRLGFPTKKREPANVADPHTFG
;
A
#
# COMPACT_ATOMS: atom_id res chain seq x y z
N MET A 1 35.66 23.63 -28.50
CA MET A 1 36.20 22.62 -27.61
C MET A 1 35.06 21.63 -27.38
N ASP A 2 35.28 20.44 -27.86
CA ASP A 2 34.30 19.49 -28.34
C ASP A 2 33.29 18.99 -27.28
N ASN A 3 32.02 19.24 -27.57
CA ASN A 3 30.90 18.60 -26.93
C ASN A 3 30.65 17.25 -27.62
N ALA A 4 31.36 16.21 -27.19
CA ALA A 4 31.08 14.85 -27.62
C ALA A 4 29.76 14.38 -26.96
N SER A 5 28.64 14.63 -27.65
CA SER A 5 27.37 14.03 -27.42
C SER A 5 27.47 12.50 -27.66
N THR A 6 27.81 11.73 -26.64
CA THR A 6 27.67 10.29 -26.67
C THR A 6 26.19 9.97 -26.64
N LYS A 7 25.62 9.72 -27.82
CA LYS A 7 24.34 9.00 -27.96
C LYS A 7 24.52 7.62 -27.35
N THR A 8 24.17 7.47 -26.09
CA THR A 8 24.02 6.14 -25.45
C THR A 8 22.71 5.54 -25.94
N THR A 9 22.82 4.49 -26.72
CA THR A 9 21.73 3.59 -27.08
C THR A 9 21.02 3.15 -25.80
N ASP A 10 19.76 3.52 -25.68
CA ASP A 10 18.87 3.25 -24.53
C ASP A 10 18.44 1.78 -24.55
N SER A 11 19.38 0.87 -24.26
CA SER A 11 19.07 -0.53 -23.96
C SER A 11 18.67 -0.60 -22.50
N GLY A 12 17.38 -0.72 -22.20
CA GLY A 12 16.77 -0.59 -20.87
C GLY A 12 17.25 -1.56 -19.76
N PHE A 13 18.37 -2.25 -19.95
CA PHE A 13 18.95 -3.24 -19.02
C PHE A 13 20.43 -3.00 -18.66
N GLY A 14 20.99 -1.82 -18.93
CA GLY A 14 22.38 -1.50 -18.58
C GLY A 14 22.45 -0.41 -17.53
N TRP A 15 22.88 -0.71 -16.28
CA TRP A 15 23.17 0.30 -15.26
C TRP A 15 24.60 0.80 -15.39
N LYS A 16 24.78 2.12 -15.51
CA LYS A 16 26.10 2.77 -15.49
C LYS A 16 26.67 2.75 -14.07
N LEU A 17 28.01 2.66 -13.96
CA LEU A 17 28.66 2.79 -12.67
C LEU A 17 28.62 4.26 -12.22
N HIS A 18 28.09 4.53 -11.00
CA HIS A 18 28.07 5.85 -10.41
C HIS A 18 29.46 6.20 -9.85
N GLY A 19 30.12 7.19 -10.40
CA GLY A 19 31.45 7.62 -9.95
C GLY A 19 32.46 6.47 -9.86
N ASP A 20 33.09 6.30 -8.70
CA ASP A 20 34.00 5.20 -8.40
C ASP A 20 33.25 3.91 -7.93
N GLY A 21 31.93 3.93 -7.85
CA GLY A 21 31.08 2.86 -7.37
C GLY A 21 31.18 2.57 -5.87
N LYS A 22 31.99 3.34 -5.12
CA LYS A 22 32.25 3.05 -3.70
C LYS A 22 31.39 3.86 -2.74
N ARG A 23 31.00 5.07 -3.07
CA ARG A 23 30.22 5.96 -2.20
C ARG A 23 29.41 6.96 -2.98
N VAL A 24 28.33 7.43 -2.37
CA VAL A 24 27.56 8.58 -2.86
C VAL A 24 28.21 9.83 -2.31
N LEU A 25 28.60 10.77 -3.18
CA LEU A 25 29.19 12.03 -2.77
C LEU A 25 28.16 12.94 -2.09
N PRO A 26 28.57 13.84 -1.16
CA PRO A 26 27.66 14.79 -0.55
C PRO A 26 26.91 15.61 -1.61
N GLY A 27 25.59 15.65 -1.51
CA GLY A 27 24.72 16.34 -2.49
C GLY A 27 24.41 15.58 -3.78
N ALA A 28 25.09 14.44 -4.05
CA ALA A 28 24.78 13.57 -5.19
C ALA A 28 23.76 12.49 -4.84
N VAL A 29 23.18 11.89 -5.88
CA VAL A 29 22.31 10.71 -5.81
C VAL A 29 22.73 9.71 -6.87
N VAL A 30 22.54 8.42 -6.60
CA VAL A 30 22.66 7.36 -7.61
C VAL A 30 21.34 7.29 -8.37
N ALA A 31 21.36 7.64 -9.65
CA ALA A 31 20.15 7.71 -10.48
C ALA A 31 19.55 6.31 -10.75
N PRO A 32 18.28 6.21 -11.20
CA PRO A 32 17.62 4.93 -11.50
C PRO A 32 18.38 4.05 -12.50
N ASP A 33 19.06 4.66 -13.47
CA ASP A 33 19.87 4.02 -14.51
C ASP A 33 21.35 3.86 -14.14
N GLU A 34 21.70 4.15 -12.88
CA GLU A 34 23.05 3.97 -12.33
C GLU A 34 23.08 2.89 -11.25
N ARG A 35 24.25 2.41 -10.91
CA ARG A 35 24.52 1.52 -9.77
C ARG A 35 25.85 1.86 -9.08
N LEU A 36 25.95 1.46 -7.84
CA LEU A 36 27.24 1.34 -7.14
C LEU A 36 27.98 0.06 -7.59
N SER A 37 29.14 -0.24 -7.02
CA SER A 37 29.74 -1.57 -7.17
C SER A 37 28.74 -2.66 -6.77
N TRP A 38 28.82 -3.83 -7.41
CA TRP A 38 27.82 -4.88 -7.17
C TRP A 38 27.70 -5.27 -5.70
N LEU A 39 28.83 -5.36 -4.96
CA LEU A 39 28.78 -5.69 -3.52
C LEU A 39 27.95 -4.66 -2.72
N ARG A 40 28.07 -3.38 -3.04
CA ARG A 40 27.28 -2.31 -2.40
C ARG A 40 25.82 -2.30 -2.87
N THR A 41 25.60 -2.52 -4.15
CA THR A 41 24.25 -2.63 -4.71
C THR A 41 23.49 -3.80 -4.10
N ILE A 42 24.17 -4.95 -3.88
CA ILE A 42 23.61 -6.11 -3.15
C ILE A 42 23.29 -5.70 -1.71
N GLY A 43 24.20 -5.03 -1.00
CA GLY A 43 23.92 -4.55 0.36
C GLY A 43 22.72 -3.61 0.45
N ILE A 44 22.56 -2.68 -0.50
CA ILE A 44 21.37 -1.80 -0.60
C ILE A 44 20.12 -2.63 -0.94
N GLY A 45 20.22 -3.59 -1.88
CA GLY A 45 19.11 -4.51 -2.19
C GLY A 45 18.64 -5.29 -0.96
N MET A 46 19.56 -5.79 -0.13
CA MET A 46 19.21 -6.43 1.14
C MET A 46 18.52 -5.47 2.12
N GLN A 47 18.93 -4.19 2.17
CA GLN A 47 18.21 -3.19 2.98
C GLN A 47 16.76 -2.99 2.49
N HIS A 48 16.54 -3.03 1.18
CA HIS A 48 15.18 -3.00 0.62
C HIS A 48 14.37 -4.23 1.03
N VAL A 49 14.97 -5.43 1.07
CA VAL A 49 14.32 -6.65 1.56
C VAL A 49 13.92 -6.50 3.03
N VAL A 50 14.82 -6.04 3.89
CA VAL A 50 14.52 -5.83 5.31
C VAL A 50 13.41 -4.78 5.51
N ALA A 51 13.43 -3.71 4.71
CA ALA A 51 12.40 -2.66 4.80
C ALA A 51 11.00 -3.17 4.42
N MET A 52 10.88 -4.06 3.42
CA MET A 52 9.60 -4.59 2.97
C MET A 52 9.03 -5.67 3.88
N PHE A 53 9.85 -6.30 4.75
CA PHE A 53 9.42 -7.44 5.55
C PHE A 53 8.21 -7.14 6.43
N GLY A 54 8.20 -5.97 7.10
CA GLY A 54 7.10 -5.61 7.99
C GLY A 54 5.74 -5.71 7.31
N ALA A 55 5.61 -5.11 6.14
CA ALA A 55 4.37 -5.11 5.38
C ALA A 55 4.11 -6.45 4.68
N THR A 56 5.11 -6.97 3.96
CA THR A 56 4.94 -8.18 3.13
C THR A 56 4.64 -9.44 3.94
N LEU A 57 5.09 -9.53 5.19
CA LEU A 57 4.85 -10.69 6.04
C LEU A 57 3.57 -10.58 6.87
N LEU A 58 3.21 -9.37 7.30
CA LEU A 58 2.02 -9.18 8.14
C LEU A 58 0.72 -9.44 7.38
N VAL A 59 0.61 -9.03 6.12
CA VAL A 59 -0.62 -9.25 5.34
C VAL A 59 -0.96 -10.72 5.23
N PRO A 60 -0.09 -11.62 4.72
CA PRO A 60 -0.41 -13.04 4.64
C PRO A 60 -0.65 -13.67 6.02
N THR A 61 0.08 -13.25 7.06
CA THR A 61 -0.12 -13.77 8.42
C THR A 61 -1.52 -13.42 8.95
N LEU A 62 -2.00 -12.19 8.71
CA LEU A 62 -3.32 -11.74 9.17
C LEU A 62 -4.47 -12.33 8.33
N THR A 63 -4.23 -12.62 7.06
CA THR A 63 -5.24 -13.14 6.15
C THR A 63 -5.23 -14.67 6.03
N GLY A 64 -4.22 -15.34 6.59
CA GLY A 64 -4.03 -16.79 6.50
C GLY A 64 -3.42 -17.26 5.17
N PHE A 65 -2.93 -16.34 4.33
CA PHE A 65 -2.33 -16.69 3.04
C PHE A 65 -0.90 -17.25 3.23
N PRO A 66 -0.42 -18.12 2.32
CA PRO A 66 0.94 -18.66 2.40
C PRO A 66 2.00 -17.57 2.25
N VAL A 67 2.83 -17.38 3.28
CA VAL A 67 3.89 -16.36 3.31
C VAL A 67 4.89 -16.56 2.18
N ASN A 68 5.32 -17.79 1.95
CA ASN A 68 6.30 -18.12 0.92
C ASN A 68 5.78 -17.82 -0.49
N THR A 69 4.53 -18.15 -0.78
CA THR A 69 3.89 -17.84 -2.08
C THR A 69 3.73 -16.33 -2.25
N THR A 70 3.35 -15.63 -1.20
CA THR A 70 3.27 -14.18 -1.21
C THR A 70 4.62 -13.51 -1.49
N LEU A 71 5.71 -14.00 -0.87
CA LEU A 71 7.07 -13.53 -1.15
C LEU A 71 7.50 -13.80 -2.60
N LEU A 72 7.15 -14.99 -3.14
CA LEU A 72 7.45 -15.32 -4.52
C LEU A 72 6.82 -14.31 -5.48
N PHE A 73 5.53 -14.01 -5.31
CA PHE A 73 4.83 -13.08 -6.20
C PHE A 73 5.17 -11.61 -5.93
N SER A 74 5.59 -11.25 -4.72
CA SER A 74 6.19 -9.96 -4.42
C SER A 74 7.49 -9.75 -5.23
N GLY A 75 8.39 -10.74 -5.22
CA GLY A 75 9.62 -10.69 -6.00
C GLY A 75 9.38 -10.70 -7.51
N LEU A 76 8.59 -11.65 -8.01
CA LEU A 76 8.24 -11.74 -9.44
C LEU A 76 7.49 -10.47 -9.90
N GLY A 77 6.53 -10.00 -9.12
CA GLY A 77 5.79 -8.77 -9.38
C GLY A 77 6.71 -7.56 -9.50
N THR A 78 7.70 -7.44 -8.60
CA THR A 78 8.70 -6.37 -8.67
C THR A 78 9.52 -6.44 -9.96
N LEU A 79 9.96 -7.65 -10.38
CA LEU A 79 10.70 -7.81 -11.64
C LEU A 79 9.84 -7.42 -12.86
N ILE A 80 8.58 -7.84 -12.89
CA ILE A 80 7.61 -7.48 -13.95
C ILE A 80 7.40 -5.97 -13.98
N PHE A 81 7.18 -5.35 -12.83
CA PHE A 81 6.99 -3.91 -12.69
C PHE A 81 8.19 -3.11 -13.21
N LEU A 82 9.40 -3.46 -12.79
CA LEU A 82 10.63 -2.81 -13.24
C LEU A 82 10.83 -2.95 -14.77
N THR A 83 10.49 -4.12 -15.32
CA THR A 83 10.56 -4.37 -16.75
C THR A 83 9.56 -3.50 -17.52
N LEU A 84 8.29 -3.46 -17.09
CA LEU A 84 7.23 -2.67 -17.74
C LEU A 84 7.48 -1.16 -17.63
N THR A 85 8.04 -0.70 -16.53
CA THR A 85 8.44 0.70 -16.33
C THR A 85 9.81 1.02 -16.95
N LYS A 86 10.40 0.06 -17.69
CA LYS A 86 11.69 0.19 -18.40
C LYS A 86 12.83 0.63 -17.49
N ASN A 87 12.86 0.15 -16.26
CA ASN A 87 13.82 0.55 -15.21
C ASN A 87 13.89 2.07 -14.95
N LYS A 88 12.81 2.81 -15.24
CA LYS A 88 12.76 4.25 -15.00
C LYS A 88 12.15 4.62 -13.66
N LEU A 89 11.30 3.74 -13.11
CA LEU A 89 10.58 3.93 -11.87
C LEU A 89 11.08 2.94 -10.81
N PRO A 90 12.03 3.33 -9.94
CA PRO A 90 12.48 2.48 -8.84
C PRO A 90 11.36 2.32 -7.82
N SER A 91 10.81 1.13 -7.73
CA SER A 91 9.81 0.75 -6.74
C SER A 91 9.86 -0.75 -6.47
N TYR A 92 9.48 -1.14 -5.25
CA TYR A 92 9.31 -2.53 -4.84
C TYR A 92 7.81 -2.80 -4.68
N LEU A 93 7.37 -3.98 -5.12
CA LEU A 93 6.02 -4.44 -4.92
C LEU A 93 5.97 -5.48 -3.80
N GLY A 94 5.06 -5.28 -2.87
CA GLY A 94 4.78 -6.26 -1.83
C GLY A 94 3.31 -6.28 -1.47
N SER A 95 2.93 -7.03 -0.46
CA SER A 95 1.53 -7.20 -0.07
C SER A 95 0.90 -5.88 0.35
N SER A 96 -0.24 -5.51 -0.24
CA SER A 96 -0.96 -4.30 0.15
C SER A 96 -1.79 -4.52 1.41
N PHE A 97 -1.62 -3.64 2.38
CA PHE A 97 -2.46 -3.60 3.59
C PHE A 97 -3.94 -3.38 3.28
N ALA A 98 -4.25 -2.74 2.15
CA ALA A 98 -5.62 -2.50 1.73
C ALA A 98 -6.43 -3.79 1.54
N PHE A 99 -5.77 -4.92 1.28
CA PHE A 99 -6.43 -6.21 1.14
C PHE A 99 -6.81 -6.85 2.49
N ILE A 100 -6.21 -6.44 3.62
CA ILE A 100 -6.44 -7.11 4.92
C ILE A 100 -7.93 -7.10 5.26
N ALA A 101 -8.55 -5.92 5.27
CA ALA A 101 -9.95 -5.78 5.65
C ALA A 101 -10.91 -6.58 4.76
N PRO A 102 -10.91 -6.45 3.42
CA PRO A 102 -11.79 -7.21 2.57
C PRO A 102 -11.49 -8.71 2.58
N LEU A 103 -10.23 -9.14 2.71
CA LEU A 103 -9.91 -10.56 2.84
C LEU A 103 -10.39 -11.12 4.19
N THR A 104 -10.24 -10.38 5.29
CA THR A 104 -10.78 -10.78 6.59
C THR A 104 -12.30 -10.87 6.55
N ALA A 105 -12.99 -9.90 5.95
CA ALA A 105 -14.44 -9.90 5.79
C ALA A 105 -14.95 -11.08 4.92
N SER A 106 -14.15 -11.51 3.95
CA SER A 106 -14.51 -12.62 3.05
C SER A 106 -13.99 -14.00 3.50
N GLN A 107 -13.43 -14.14 4.72
CA GLN A 107 -12.93 -15.42 5.25
C GLN A 107 -13.97 -16.54 5.25
N GLN A 108 -15.24 -16.21 5.50
CA GLN A 108 -16.34 -17.16 5.47
C GLN A 108 -16.53 -17.88 4.13
N TYR A 109 -16.04 -17.30 3.02
CA TYR A 109 -16.11 -17.91 1.68
C TYR A 109 -14.90 -18.79 1.36
N GLY A 110 -13.91 -18.85 2.24
CA GLY A 110 -12.68 -19.62 2.08
C GLY A 110 -11.61 -18.93 1.24
N MET A 111 -10.36 -19.43 1.38
CA MET A 111 -9.18 -18.85 0.71
C MET A 111 -9.30 -18.83 -0.82
N ALA A 112 -9.85 -19.86 -1.43
CA ALA A 112 -10.02 -19.94 -2.88
C ALA A 112 -10.89 -18.78 -3.42
N ALA A 113 -11.99 -18.46 -2.72
CA ALA A 113 -12.86 -17.32 -3.06
C ALA A 113 -12.17 -15.97 -2.83
N GLN A 114 -11.39 -15.85 -1.76
CA GLN A 114 -10.57 -14.65 -1.50
C GLN A 114 -9.56 -14.42 -2.62
N LEU A 115 -8.88 -15.47 -3.08
CA LEU A 115 -7.94 -15.41 -4.20
C LEU A 115 -8.62 -14.98 -5.50
N GLY A 116 -9.87 -15.43 -5.74
CA GLY A 116 -10.68 -14.94 -6.85
C GLY A 116 -10.94 -13.44 -6.79
N GLY A 117 -11.20 -12.90 -5.60
CA GLY A 117 -11.33 -11.47 -5.36
C GLY A 117 -10.03 -10.69 -5.67
N VAL A 118 -8.88 -11.19 -5.19
CA VAL A 118 -7.56 -10.60 -5.48
C VAL A 118 -7.27 -10.62 -6.98
N LEU A 119 -7.49 -11.75 -7.65
CA LEU A 119 -7.28 -11.91 -9.09
C LEU A 119 -8.11 -10.91 -9.90
N VAL A 120 -9.42 -10.81 -9.61
CA VAL A 120 -10.31 -9.87 -10.32
C VAL A 120 -9.91 -8.42 -10.07
N THR A 121 -9.50 -8.07 -8.85
CA THR A 121 -8.99 -6.73 -8.53
C THR A 121 -7.72 -6.42 -9.34
N GLY A 122 -6.80 -7.39 -9.48
CA GLY A 122 -5.61 -7.26 -10.31
C GLY A 122 -5.95 -7.04 -11.78
N LEU A 123 -6.89 -7.82 -12.35
CA LEU A 123 -7.36 -7.64 -13.72
C LEU A 123 -8.00 -6.26 -13.93
N ALA A 124 -8.81 -5.80 -12.97
CA ALA A 124 -9.40 -4.47 -13.01
C ALA A 124 -8.31 -3.37 -12.99
N LEU A 125 -7.26 -3.55 -12.18
CA LEU A 125 -6.13 -2.61 -12.14
C LEU A 125 -5.36 -2.56 -13.47
N ILE A 126 -5.19 -3.70 -14.16
CA ILE A 126 -4.61 -3.76 -15.51
C ILE A 126 -5.44 -2.92 -16.48
N ILE A 127 -6.77 -3.11 -16.48
CA ILE A 127 -7.69 -2.36 -17.35
C ILE A 127 -7.57 -0.86 -17.09
N VAL A 128 -7.60 -0.44 -15.80
CA VAL A 128 -7.41 0.96 -15.43
C VAL A 128 -6.04 1.47 -15.89
N GLY A 129 -4.99 0.68 -15.71
CA GLY A 129 -3.63 1.02 -16.15
C GLY A 129 -3.56 1.29 -17.66
N PHE A 130 -4.22 0.47 -18.49
CA PHE A 130 -4.32 0.72 -19.93
C PHE A 130 -5.11 1.98 -20.27
N ILE A 131 -6.22 2.23 -19.57
CA ILE A 131 -7.02 3.45 -19.74
C ILE A 131 -6.15 4.68 -19.40
N VAL A 132 -5.43 4.66 -18.29
CA VAL A 132 -4.53 5.75 -17.87
C VAL A 132 -3.38 5.92 -18.87
N GLN A 133 -2.83 4.83 -19.40
CA GLN A 133 -1.77 4.90 -20.41
C GLN A 133 -2.26 5.55 -21.72
N ALA A 134 -3.52 5.35 -22.10
CA ALA A 134 -4.11 5.88 -23.33
C ALA A 134 -4.64 7.31 -23.16
N ALA A 135 -5.32 7.59 -22.06
CA ALA A 135 -6.06 8.85 -21.84
C ALA A 135 -5.36 9.83 -20.87
N GLY A 136 -4.29 9.39 -20.21
CA GLY A 136 -3.53 10.17 -19.23
C GLY A 136 -4.18 10.21 -17.84
N LYS A 137 -3.50 10.81 -16.88
CA LYS A 137 -3.90 10.85 -15.46
C LYS A 137 -5.23 11.58 -15.19
N ARG A 138 -5.69 12.45 -16.11
CA ARG A 138 -6.95 13.19 -15.95
C ARG A 138 -8.16 12.28 -15.73
N VAL A 139 -8.10 11.04 -16.21
CA VAL A 139 -9.16 10.04 -15.98
C VAL A 139 -9.25 9.66 -14.52
N ILE A 140 -8.09 9.49 -13.85
CA ILE A 140 -8.06 9.18 -12.42
C ILE A 140 -8.68 10.33 -11.62
N ASP A 141 -8.25 11.55 -11.88
CA ASP A 141 -8.74 12.76 -11.19
C ASP A 141 -10.27 12.94 -11.35
N ALA A 142 -10.81 12.55 -12.52
CA ALA A 142 -12.25 12.67 -12.82
C ALA A 142 -13.09 11.60 -12.11
N VAL A 143 -12.59 10.35 -11.99
CA VAL A 143 -13.33 9.21 -11.41
C VAL A 143 -13.13 9.09 -9.91
N MET A 144 -11.98 9.54 -9.40
CA MET A 144 -11.57 9.40 -8.02
C MET A 144 -11.22 10.77 -7.39
N PRO A 145 -12.22 11.63 -7.15
CA PRO A 145 -11.97 12.89 -6.45
C PRO A 145 -11.34 12.64 -5.08
N PRO A 146 -10.45 13.52 -4.61
CA PRO A 146 -9.73 13.32 -3.33
C PRO A 146 -10.65 13.08 -2.12
N VAL A 147 -11.85 13.65 -2.11
CA VAL A 147 -12.82 13.42 -1.03
C VAL A 147 -13.26 11.95 -0.98
N VAL A 148 -13.54 11.34 -2.14
CA VAL A 148 -13.95 9.94 -2.28
C VAL A 148 -12.78 9.02 -1.94
N THR A 149 -11.63 9.28 -2.54
CA THR A 149 -10.41 8.48 -2.32
C THR A 149 -10.00 8.48 -0.84
N GLY A 150 -9.96 9.65 -0.21
CA GLY A 150 -9.61 9.77 1.20
C GLY A 150 -10.61 9.06 2.12
N ALA A 151 -11.92 9.12 1.81
CA ALA A 151 -12.95 8.40 2.56
C ALA A 151 -12.75 6.89 2.48
N ILE A 152 -12.51 6.34 1.28
CA ILE A 152 -12.29 4.90 1.08
C ILE A 152 -11.04 4.42 1.81
N VAL A 153 -9.92 5.14 1.69
CA VAL A 153 -8.69 4.79 2.37
C VAL A 153 -8.87 4.84 3.89
N ALA A 154 -9.51 5.89 4.41
CA ALA A 154 -9.75 6.05 5.84
C ALA A 154 -10.66 4.93 6.39
N LEU A 155 -11.76 4.62 5.70
CA LEU A 155 -12.70 3.58 6.17
C LEU A 155 -12.06 2.19 6.17
N ILE A 156 -11.19 1.87 5.20
CA ILE A 156 -10.49 0.57 5.15
C ILE A 156 -9.61 0.39 6.39
N GLY A 157 -8.81 1.42 6.74
CA GLY A 157 -7.97 1.35 7.93
C GLY A 157 -8.77 1.27 9.23
N LEU A 158 -9.78 2.12 9.37
CA LEU A 158 -10.55 2.23 10.62
C LEU A 158 -11.56 1.08 10.83
N ASN A 159 -12.05 0.44 9.76
CA ASN A 159 -12.92 -0.73 9.86
C ASN A 159 -12.24 -1.90 10.57
N LEU A 160 -10.92 -1.99 10.50
CA LEU A 160 -10.14 -3.07 11.14
C LEU A 160 -9.84 -2.82 12.64
N ALA A 161 -10.22 -1.67 13.20
CA ALA A 161 -9.95 -1.35 14.59
C ALA A 161 -10.49 -2.41 15.57
N PRO A 162 -11.72 -2.95 15.43
CA PRO A 162 -12.22 -4.02 16.32
C PRO A 162 -11.33 -5.27 16.29
N THR A 163 -10.83 -5.68 15.11
CA THR A 163 -9.92 -6.83 14.97
C THR A 163 -8.60 -6.60 15.70
N ALA A 164 -8.03 -5.39 15.57
CA ALA A 164 -6.80 -5.05 16.30
C ALA A 164 -7.01 -5.10 17.82
N VAL A 165 -8.14 -4.57 18.31
CA VAL A 165 -8.50 -4.59 19.73
C VAL A 165 -8.67 -6.03 20.23
N ALA A 166 -9.41 -6.87 19.52
CA ALA A 166 -9.61 -8.28 19.89
C ALA A 166 -8.28 -9.05 19.98
N ASN A 167 -7.35 -8.79 19.04
CA ASN A 167 -6.00 -9.39 19.08
C ASN A 167 -5.18 -8.91 20.28
N VAL A 168 -5.34 -7.65 20.70
CA VAL A 168 -4.69 -7.11 21.92
C VAL A 168 -5.28 -7.75 23.17
N GLU A 169 -6.60 -7.88 23.24
CA GLU A 169 -7.30 -8.48 24.39
C GLU A 169 -6.93 -9.95 24.59
N ALA A 170 -6.64 -10.68 23.50
CA ALA A 170 -6.22 -12.08 23.58
C ALA A 170 -4.88 -12.26 24.28
N GLN A 171 -3.91 -11.34 24.12
CA GLN A 171 -2.58 -11.37 24.75
C GLN A 171 -2.08 -9.96 25.09
N PRO A 172 -2.66 -9.27 26.09
CA PRO A 172 -2.42 -7.84 26.31
C PRO A 172 -0.98 -7.50 26.69
N GLY A 173 -0.28 -8.37 27.41
CA GLY A 173 1.14 -8.16 27.77
C GLY A 173 2.06 -8.17 26.54
N VAL A 174 1.89 -9.15 25.66
CA VAL A 174 2.67 -9.27 24.41
C VAL A 174 2.34 -8.10 23.46
N ALA A 175 1.06 -7.77 23.34
CA ALA A 175 0.60 -6.65 22.52
C ALA A 175 1.15 -5.30 23.04
N GLY A 176 1.14 -5.11 24.35
CA GLY A 176 1.68 -3.90 25.00
C GLY A 176 3.18 -3.73 24.74
N VAL A 177 3.98 -4.78 24.90
CA VAL A 177 5.43 -4.75 24.60
C VAL A 177 5.68 -4.45 23.13
N THR A 178 4.93 -5.09 22.23
CA THR A 178 5.05 -4.85 20.79
C THR A 178 4.73 -3.40 20.43
N LEU A 179 3.58 -2.89 20.88
CA LEU A 179 3.13 -1.51 20.64
C LEU A 179 4.13 -0.50 21.21
N LEU A 180 4.53 -0.67 22.47
CA LEU A 180 5.49 0.23 23.13
C LEU A 180 6.82 0.27 22.36
N THR A 181 7.32 -0.89 21.93
CA THR A 181 8.55 -0.98 21.13
C THR A 181 8.41 -0.22 19.81
N ILE A 182 7.31 -0.41 19.08
CA ILE A 182 7.07 0.32 17.83
C ILE A 182 7.06 1.83 18.06
N VAL A 183 6.33 2.29 19.07
CA VAL A 183 6.22 3.72 19.39
C VAL A 183 7.58 4.30 19.81
N LEU A 184 8.30 3.63 20.71
CA LEU A 184 9.61 4.08 21.17
C LEU A 184 10.62 4.14 20.02
N VAL A 185 10.70 3.11 19.19
CA VAL A 185 11.62 3.09 18.05
C VAL A 185 11.26 4.17 17.05
N THR A 186 9.97 4.39 16.78
CA THR A 186 9.50 5.44 15.86
C THR A 186 9.90 6.84 16.36
N VAL A 187 9.76 7.11 17.65
CA VAL A 187 9.97 8.45 18.23
C VAL A 187 11.43 8.70 18.62
N ALA A 188 12.09 7.69 19.20
CA ALA A 188 13.44 7.84 19.73
C ALA A 188 14.55 7.69 18.70
N THR A 189 14.25 7.12 17.51
CA THR A 189 15.25 6.87 16.47
C THR A 189 15.01 7.70 15.22
N ARG A 190 15.96 7.70 14.31
CA ARG A 190 15.89 8.42 13.03
C ARG A 190 16.38 7.54 11.88
N GLY A 191 16.05 7.94 10.66
CA GLY A 191 16.53 7.27 9.45
C GLY A 191 15.96 5.87 9.28
N MET A 192 16.82 4.89 9.01
CA MET A 192 16.41 3.51 8.73
C MET A 192 15.76 2.83 9.93
N THR A 193 16.31 3.01 11.14
CA THR A 193 15.79 2.38 12.36
C THR A 193 14.34 2.78 12.64
N ALA A 194 14.01 4.06 12.52
CA ALA A 194 12.64 4.54 12.70
C ALA A 194 11.66 3.92 11.68
N ARG A 195 12.13 3.66 10.46
CA ARG A 195 11.31 3.04 9.39
C ARG A 195 11.08 1.55 9.60
N LEU A 196 12.01 0.89 10.31
CA LEU A 196 11.91 -0.52 10.69
C LEU A 196 11.17 -0.72 12.01
N SER A 197 10.56 0.31 12.59
CA SER A 197 9.93 0.26 13.92
C SER A 197 8.93 -0.87 14.05
N ILE A 198 8.09 -1.11 13.03
CA ILE A 198 7.10 -2.18 13.03
C ILE A 198 7.80 -3.54 13.04
N LEU A 199 8.79 -3.76 12.17
CA LEU A 199 9.56 -5.00 12.14
C LEU A 199 10.27 -5.25 13.47
N ILE A 200 10.92 -4.23 14.03
CA ILE A 200 11.61 -4.31 15.32
C ILE A 200 10.61 -4.65 16.43
N GLY A 201 9.45 -3.99 16.44
CA GLY A 201 8.41 -4.27 17.41
C GLY A 201 7.87 -5.71 17.32
N VAL A 202 7.62 -6.19 16.11
CA VAL A 202 7.19 -7.58 15.87
C VAL A 202 8.25 -8.58 16.37
N VAL A 203 9.53 -8.37 16.04
CA VAL A 203 10.60 -9.24 16.49
C VAL A 203 10.74 -9.22 18.02
N VAL A 204 10.75 -8.04 18.64
CA VAL A 204 10.83 -7.90 20.11
C VAL A 204 9.63 -8.53 20.78
N GLY A 205 8.41 -8.29 20.27
CA GLY A 205 7.18 -8.89 20.78
C GLY A 205 7.18 -10.42 20.65
N TRP A 206 7.65 -10.95 19.51
CA TRP A 206 7.78 -12.39 19.32
C TRP A 206 8.79 -13.02 20.29
N VAL A 207 9.97 -12.41 20.47
CA VAL A 207 10.97 -12.86 21.45
C VAL A 207 10.41 -12.79 22.87
N PHE A 208 9.72 -11.71 23.21
CA PHE A 208 9.07 -11.58 24.52
C PHE A 208 8.03 -12.69 24.75
N ALA A 209 7.19 -12.97 23.75
CA ALA A 209 6.23 -14.07 23.82
C ALA A 209 6.92 -15.42 24.00
N ALA A 210 8.02 -15.67 23.27
CA ALA A 210 8.81 -16.88 23.41
C ALA A 210 9.37 -17.06 24.83
N LEU A 211 9.85 -16.00 25.46
CA LEU A 211 10.41 -16.01 26.82
C LEU A 211 9.35 -16.14 27.92
N THR A 212 8.11 -15.72 27.66
CA THR A 212 7.02 -15.71 28.64
C THR A 212 6.00 -16.84 28.44
N GLY A 213 6.27 -17.79 27.53
CA GLY A 213 5.34 -18.88 27.22
C GLY A 213 4.09 -18.43 26.44
N GLY A 214 4.17 -17.32 25.70
CA GLY A 214 3.09 -16.80 24.89
C GLY A 214 3.06 -17.31 23.45
N LEU A 215 3.95 -18.23 23.07
CA LEU A 215 3.89 -18.97 21.80
C LEU A 215 2.89 -20.11 21.89
N ALA A 216 2.37 -20.55 20.74
CA ALA A 216 1.61 -21.79 20.66
C ALA A 216 2.50 -23.00 21.04
N ASP A 217 1.90 -24.01 21.66
CA ASP A 217 2.63 -25.18 22.19
C ASP A 217 3.41 -25.93 21.10
N ASP A 218 2.90 -25.95 19.86
CA ASP A 218 3.50 -26.58 18.69
C ASP A 218 4.41 -25.66 17.85
N ALA A 219 4.59 -24.41 18.26
CA ALA A 219 5.32 -23.41 17.47
C ALA A 219 6.76 -23.85 17.17
N LEU A 220 7.49 -24.33 18.17
CA LEU A 220 8.87 -24.77 18.00
C LEU A 220 8.95 -26.06 17.15
N ASP A 221 7.99 -26.97 17.30
CA ASP A 221 7.89 -28.19 16.52
C ASP A 221 7.60 -27.88 15.05
N THR A 222 6.69 -26.95 14.79
CA THR A 222 6.37 -26.41 13.45
C THR A 222 7.63 -25.85 12.78
N ILE A 223 8.42 -25.04 13.49
CA ILE A 223 9.67 -24.47 12.96
C ILE A 223 10.69 -25.59 12.71
N SER A 224 10.82 -26.54 13.65
CA SER A 224 11.82 -27.60 13.54
C SER A 224 11.53 -28.56 12.38
N ALA A 225 10.28 -28.92 12.19
CA ALA A 225 9.81 -29.82 11.13
C ALA A 225 9.89 -29.20 9.72
N ALA A 226 9.84 -27.87 9.60
CA ALA A 226 9.86 -27.19 8.32
C ALA A 226 11.22 -27.36 7.61
N PRO A 227 11.26 -27.76 6.32
CA PRO A 227 12.49 -27.93 5.57
C PRO A 227 13.16 -26.59 5.26
N TRP A 228 14.48 -26.62 5.06
CA TRP A 228 15.24 -25.43 4.61
C TRP A 228 15.04 -25.10 3.14
N VAL A 229 14.68 -26.06 2.31
CA VAL A 229 14.45 -25.88 0.88
C VAL A 229 13.16 -26.60 0.50
N GLY A 230 12.26 -25.91 -0.22
CA GLY A 230 11.00 -26.47 -0.68
C GLY A 230 10.26 -25.52 -1.61
N LEU A 231 9.24 -26.03 -2.27
CA LEU A 231 8.38 -25.22 -3.12
C LEU A 231 7.36 -24.43 -2.29
N PRO A 232 7.04 -23.18 -2.67
CA PRO A 232 5.91 -22.45 -2.11
C PRO A 232 4.59 -23.23 -2.30
N GLN A 233 3.65 -23.03 -1.39
CA GLN A 233 2.34 -23.65 -1.48
C GLN A 233 1.46 -22.85 -2.46
N PHE A 234 1.02 -23.48 -3.53
CA PHE A 234 0.14 -22.87 -4.52
C PHE A 234 -1.32 -23.26 -4.25
N HIS A 235 -2.20 -22.29 -4.44
CA HIS A 235 -3.64 -22.45 -4.32
C HIS A 235 -4.33 -21.89 -5.56
N THR A 236 -5.41 -22.54 -6.00
CA THR A 236 -6.21 -22.10 -7.15
C THR A 236 -7.35 -21.19 -6.68
N PRO A 237 -7.62 -20.10 -7.42
CA PRO A 237 -8.74 -19.23 -7.10
C PRO A 237 -10.08 -19.84 -7.51
N GLU A 238 -11.14 -19.46 -6.76
CA GLU A 238 -12.54 -19.69 -7.14
C GLU A 238 -13.27 -18.35 -7.28
N PHE A 239 -14.18 -18.26 -8.25
CA PHE A 239 -14.93 -17.02 -8.46
C PHE A 239 -16.21 -17.02 -7.64
N HIS A 240 -16.17 -16.31 -6.52
CA HIS A 240 -17.32 -16.08 -5.64
C HIS A 240 -17.71 -14.60 -5.68
N LEU A 241 -18.92 -14.30 -6.16
CA LEU A 241 -19.33 -12.92 -6.45
C LEU A 241 -19.25 -12.02 -5.21
N SER A 242 -19.70 -12.49 -4.04
CA SER A 242 -19.64 -11.70 -2.81
C SER A 242 -18.20 -11.39 -2.39
N ALA A 243 -17.29 -12.37 -2.45
CA ALA A 243 -15.87 -12.15 -2.15
C ALA A 243 -15.23 -11.15 -3.13
N ILE A 244 -15.59 -11.22 -4.42
CA ILE A 244 -15.12 -10.27 -5.45
C ILE A 244 -15.63 -8.86 -5.13
N LEU A 245 -16.92 -8.69 -4.83
CA LEU A 245 -17.52 -7.38 -4.56
C LEU A 245 -16.95 -6.73 -3.28
N VAL A 246 -16.63 -7.53 -2.26
CA VAL A 246 -15.98 -7.03 -1.04
C VAL A 246 -14.53 -6.61 -1.32
N THR A 247 -13.83 -7.31 -2.22
CA THR A 247 -12.41 -7.05 -2.51
C THR A 247 -12.19 -5.94 -3.55
N LEU A 248 -13.10 -5.82 -4.51
CA LEU A 248 -12.96 -4.87 -5.64
C LEU A 248 -12.74 -3.40 -5.24
N PRO A 249 -13.31 -2.83 -4.16
CA PRO A 249 -13.02 -1.48 -3.71
C PRO A 249 -11.55 -1.19 -3.39
N VAL A 250 -10.74 -2.22 -3.13
CA VAL A 250 -9.29 -2.08 -2.95
C VAL A 250 -8.62 -1.44 -4.17
N LEU A 251 -9.19 -1.65 -5.36
CA LEU A 251 -8.74 -1.02 -6.60
C LEU A 251 -8.51 0.49 -6.45
N VAL A 252 -9.41 1.18 -5.76
CA VAL A 252 -9.32 2.64 -5.52
C VAL A 252 -8.07 2.98 -4.71
N VAL A 253 -7.80 2.18 -3.69
CA VAL A 253 -6.63 2.37 -2.82
C VAL A 253 -5.34 2.10 -3.59
N LEU A 254 -5.29 0.98 -4.34
CA LEU A 254 -4.11 0.63 -5.16
C LEU A 254 -3.78 1.72 -6.19
N ILE A 255 -4.80 2.30 -6.83
CA ILE A 255 -4.61 3.42 -7.76
C ILE A 255 -4.04 4.64 -7.01
N ALA A 256 -4.63 5.00 -5.87
CA ALA A 256 -4.20 6.16 -5.09
C ALA A 256 -2.77 6.01 -4.56
N GLU A 257 -2.42 4.83 -4.01
CA GLU A 257 -1.07 4.51 -3.54
C GLU A 257 -0.06 4.56 -4.69
N ASN A 258 -0.38 3.91 -5.81
CA ASN A 258 0.51 3.87 -6.97
C ASN A 258 0.79 5.27 -7.53
N VAL A 259 -0.26 6.08 -7.73
CA VAL A 259 -0.14 7.47 -8.22
C VAL A 259 0.68 8.32 -7.24
N GLY A 260 0.41 8.18 -5.94
CA GLY A 260 1.17 8.87 -4.89
C GLY A 260 2.65 8.50 -4.88
N HIS A 261 2.97 7.21 -5.03
CA HIS A 261 4.34 6.71 -5.06
C HIS A 261 5.09 7.13 -6.34
N VAL A 262 4.44 7.07 -7.51
CA VAL A 262 5.03 7.57 -8.76
C VAL A 262 5.38 9.06 -8.62
N LYS A 263 4.47 9.86 -8.04
CA LYS A 263 4.73 11.29 -7.78
C LYS A 263 5.90 11.49 -6.81
N ALA A 264 5.94 10.77 -5.69
CA ALA A 264 7.04 10.87 -4.72
C ALA A 264 8.40 10.51 -5.35
N VAL A 265 8.46 9.45 -6.16
CA VAL A 265 9.68 9.05 -6.88
C VAL A 265 10.05 10.09 -7.94
N SER A 266 9.07 10.67 -8.65
CA SER A 266 9.27 11.76 -9.61
C SER A 266 9.93 12.96 -8.96
N GLU A 267 9.41 13.42 -7.82
CA GLU A 267 9.97 14.53 -7.05
C GLU A 267 11.40 14.23 -6.55
N MET A 268 11.64 13.02 -6.04
CA MET A 268 12.94 12.62 -5.52
C MET A 268 14.01 12.51 -6.63
N THR A 269 13.63 12.00 -7.79
CA THR A 269 14.54 11.79 -8.92
C THR A 269 14.71 13.03 -9.79
N GLY A 270 13.84 14.03 -9.64
CA GLY A 270 13.76 15.21 -10.50
C GLY A 270 13.37 14.88 -11.95
N ARG A 271 12.76 13.70 -12.19
CA ARG A 271 12.35 13.22 -13.51
C ARG A 271 10.84 13.25 -13.63
N ASP A 272 10.32 13.65 -14.77
CA ASP A 272 8.89 13.48 -15.07
C ASP A 272 8.58 12.00 -15.30
N LEU A 273 7.87 11.40 -14.33
CA LEU A 273 7.44 10.00 -14.36
C LEU A 273 5.92 9.86 -14.60
N ASP A 274 5.20 10.95 -14.85
CA ASP A 274 3.77 10.92 -15.20
C ASP A 274 3.47 9.96 -16.37
N PRO A 275 4.31 9.89 -17.44
CA PRO A 275 4.09 8.91 -18.52
C PRO A 275 4.26 7.44 -18.10
N MET A 276 4.82 7.18 -16.91
CA MET A 276 4.98 5.83 -16.38
C MET A 276 3.79 5.37 -15.52
N GLN A 277 2.85 6.25 -15.15
CA GLN A 277 1.73 5.92 -14.27
C GLN A 277 0.88 4.76 -14.80
N GLY A 278 0.46 4.81 -16.06
CA GLY A 278 -0.30 3.70 -16.65
C GLY A 278 0.46 2.37 -16.64
N ARG A 279 1.78 2.40 -16.93
CA ARG A 279 2.63 1.21 -16.89
C ARG A 279 2.83 0.69 -15.48
N ALA A 280 2.93 1.57 -14.49
CA ALA A 280 3.02 1.22 -13.08
C ALA A 280 1.76 0.48 -12.63
N LEU A 281 0.57 1.00 -12.96
CA LEU A 281 -0.71 0.36 -12.66
C LEU A 281 -0.85 -1.00 -13.37
N VAL A 282 -0.45 -1.11 -14.65
CA VAL A 282 -0.44 -2.40 -15.37
C VAL A 282 0.52 -3.38 -14.70
N GLY A 283 1.71 -2.94 -14.32
CA GLY A 283 2.71 -3.80 -13.67
C GLY A 283 2.24 -4.33 -12.32
N ASP A 284 1.64 -3.48 -11.49
CA ASP A 284 1.07 -3.85 -10.20
C ASP A 284 -0.18 -4.74 -10.38
N GLY A 285 -1.03 -4.42 -11.36
CA GLY A 285 -2.18 -5.26 -11.71
C GLY A 285 -1.80 -6.66 -12.17
N ILE A 286 -0.74 -6.81 -12.99
CA ILE A 286 -0.23 -8.13 -13.40
C ILE A 286 0.33 -8.87 -12.18
N ALA A 287 1.10 -8.21 -11.31
CA ALA A 287 1.63 -8.79 -10.09
C ALA A 287 0.50 -9.29 -9.17
N THR A 288 -0.51 -8.46 -8.93
CA THR A 288 -1.70 -8.81 -8.14
C THR A 288 -2.50 -9.97 -8.77
N THR A 289 -2.69 -9.95 -10.10
CA THR A 289 -3.38 -11.03 -10.82
C THR A 289 -2.65 -12.37 -10.67
N LEU A 290 -1.32 -12.37 -10.84
CA LEU A 290 -0.51 -13.57 -10.65
C LEU A 290 -0.54 -14.05 -9.20
N ALA A 291 -0.41 -13.14 -8.23
CA ALA A 291 -0.52 -13.48 -6.82
C ALA A 291 -1.87 -14.14 -6.50
N GLY A 292 -2.98 -13.51 -6.89
CA GLY A 292 -4.34 -14.07 -6.71
C GLY A 292 -4.57 -15.36 -7.49
N GLY A 293 -3.92 -15.53 -8.64
CA GLY A 293 -4.02 -16.75 -9.45
C GLY A 293 -3.34 -17.98 -8.85
N PHE A 294 -2.39 -17.78 -7.93
CA PHE A 294 -1.55 -18.89 -7.44
C PHE A 294 -1.42 -18.96 -5.92
N GLY A 295 -2.16 -18.17 -5.15
CA GLY A 295 -2.19 -18.29 -3.70
C GLY A 295 -1.42 -17.21 -2.95
N GLY A 296 -0.98 -16.14 -3.62
CA GLY A 296 -0.33 -14.99 -2.99
C GLY A 296 -1.30 -13.87 -2.65
N SER A 297 -0.91 -12.97 -1.75
CA SER A 297 -1.64 -11.74 -1.44
C SER A 297 -1.51 -10.72 -2.56
N GLY A 298 -2.54 -9.88 -2.75
CA GLY A 298 -2.49 -8.78 -3.72
C GLY A 298 -1.40 -7.77 -3.40
N THR A 299 -0.81 -7.20 -4.45
CA THR A 299 0.39 -6.35 -4.35
C THR A 299 0.08 -4.87 -4.44
N THR A 300 1.05 -4.05 -4.02
CA THR A 300 1.13 -2.60 -4.25
C THR A 300 2.59 -2.14 -4.20
N THR A 301 2.86 -0.93 -4.68
CA THR A 301 4.16 -0.28 -4.52
C THR A 301 4.40 0.15 -3.07
N TYR A 302 5.66 0.10 -2.58
CA TYR A 302 5.97 0.30 -1.17
C TYR A 302 6.61 1.65 -0.83
N ALA A 303 5.96 2.40 0.07
CA ALA A 303 6.48 3.63 0.65
C ALA A 303 7.74 3.38 1.50
N GLU A 304 7.83 2.24 2.19
CA GLU A 304 8.97 1.83 3.01
C GLU A 304 10.25 1.78 2.15
N ASN A 305 10.15 1.21 0.97
CA ASN A 305 11.26 1.12 0.03
C ASN A 305 11.62 2.47 -0.58
N ILE A 306 10.64 3.34 -0.86
CA ILE A 306 10.87 4.75 -1.22
C ILE A 306 11.62 5.45 -0.07
N GLY A 307 11.26 5.11 1.16
CA GLY A 307 11.96 5.58 2.34
C GLY A 307 13.42 5.17 2.42
N VAL A 308 13.78 3.92 2.10
CA VAL A 308 15.17 3.47 2.00
C VAL A 308 15.92 4.29 0.95
N MET A 309 15.31 4.46 -0.23
CA MET A 309 15.83 5.26 -1.32
C MET A 309 16.15 6.69 -0.86
N ALA A 310 15.22 7.34 -0.14
CA ALA A 310 15.40 8.68 0.40
C ALA A 310 16.58 8.78 1.39
N ALA A 311 16.71 7.77 2.27
CA ALA A 311 17.75 7.73 3.29
C ALA A 311 19.15 7.45 2.72
N THR A 312 19.23 6.52 1.77
CA THR A 312 20.51 6.08 1.18
C THR A 312 20.99 6.97 0.05
N LYS A 313 20.10 7.78 -0.54
CA LYS A 313 20.34 8.54 -1.78
C LYS A 313 20.68 7.63 -2.97
N VAL A 314 20.34 6.35 -2.90
CA VAL A 314 20.52 5.37 -3.98
C VAL A 314 19.16 5.08 -4.59
N TYR A 315 18.92 5.63 -5.79
CA TYR A 315 17.66 5.50 -6.53
C TYR A 315 17.76 4.44 -7.62
N SER A 316 18.83 3.66 -7.58
CA SER A 316 19.18 2.63 -8.55
C SER A 316 18.12 1.53 -8.63
N THR A 317 17.57 1.28 -9.83
CA THR A 317 16.69 0.12 -10.05
C THR A 317 17.45 -1.21 -9.92
N ALA A 318 18.78 -1.24 -10.08
CA ALA A 318 19.58 -2.45 -9.84
C ALA A 318 19.44 -2.97 -8.41
N ALA A 319 19.31 -2.08 -7.40
CA ALA A 319 19.09 -2.49 -6.01
C ALA A 319 17.73 -3.16 -5.83
N TYR A 320 16.70 -2.72 -6.56
CA TYR A 320 15.37 -3.34 -6.55
C TYR A 320 15.33 -4.70 -7.25
N TRP A 321 16.10 -4.87 -8.34
CA TRP A 321 16.30 -6.18 -8.95
C TRP A 321 16.92 -7.17 -7.98
N VAL A 322 17.96 -6.74 -7.26
CA VAL A 322 18.60 -7.55 -6.22
C VAL A 322 17.58 -7.89 -5.11
N ALA A 323 16.82 -6.90 -4.63
CA ALA A 323 15.80 -7.13 -3.59
C ALA A 323 14.76 -8.15 -4.03
N ALA A 324 14.26 -8.04 -5.26
CA ALA A 324 13.30 -8.96 -5.83
C ALA A 324 13.85 -10.40 -5.94
N CYS A 325 15.08 -10.56 -6.39
CA CYS A 325 15.75 -11.86 -6.42
C CYS A 325 15.91 -12.47 -5.02
N PHE A 326 16.26 -11.68 -4.00
CA PHE A 326 16.33 -12.16 -2.62
C PHE A 326 14.95 -12.58 -2.09
N ALA A 327 13.89 -11.84 -2.37
CA ALA A 327 12.53 -12.23 -1.98
C ALA A 327 12.13 -13.57 -2.63
N ILE A 328 12.45 -13.76 -3.90
CA ILE A 328 12.24 -15.05 -4.59
C ILE A 328 13.02 -16.16 -3.92
N VAL A 329 14.29 -15.96 -3.59
CA VAL A 329 15.09 -16.98 -2.88
C VAL A 329 14.48 -17.33 -1.53
N LEU A 330 14.03 -16.33 -0.74
CA LEU A 330 13.37 -16.56 0.54
C LEU A 330 12.05 -17.32 0.40
N ALA A 331 11.36 -17.18 -0.70
CA ALA A 331 10.12 -17.91 -0.99
C ALA A 331 10.33 -19.42 -1.05
N PHE A 332 11.55 -19.89 -1.43
CA PHE A 332 11.91 -21.29 -1.47
C PHE A 332 12.50 -21.83 -0.15
N ILE A 333 12.36 -21.08 0.94
CA ILE A 333 12.77 -21.48 2.29
C ILE A 333 11.51 -21.64 3.17
N PRO A 334 10.86 -22.84 3.20
CA PRO A 334 9.64 -23.06 4.01
C PRO A 334 9.84 -22.77 5.49
N LYS A 335 11.03 -23.02 6.02
CA LYS A 335 11.39 -22.70 7.41
C LYS A 335 11.20 -21.22 7.74
N PHE A 336 11.47 -20.33 6.78
CA PHE A 336 11.21 -18.89 6.95
C PHE A 336 9.72 -18.61 7.12
N GLY A 337 8.86 -19.19 6.28
CA GLY A 337 7.40 -19.07 6.43
C GLY A 337 6.90 -19.65 7.75
N ALA A 338 7.44 -20.80 8.17
CA ALA A 338 7.10 -21.42 9.45
C ALA A 338 7.39 -20.49 10.63
N ILE A 339 8.53 -19.80 10.66
CA ILE A 339 8.87 -18.82 11.71
C ILE A 339 7.82 -17.70 11.73
N ILE A 340 7.42 -17.20 10.58
CA ILE A 340 6.43 -16.11 10.50
C ILE A 340 5.06 -16.56 11.00
N PHE A 341 4.64 -17.79 10.71
CA PHE A 341 3.36 -18.32 11.20
C PHE A 341 3.31 -18.53 12.71
N THR A 342 4.46 -18.58 13.40
CA THR A 342 4.49 -18.66 14.87
C THR A 342 4.36 -17.31 15.57
N ILE A 343 4.18 -16.22 14.83
CA ILE A 343 3.97 -14.88 15.42
C ILE A 343 2.65 -14.88 16.19
N PRO A 344 2.67 -14.66 17.52
CA PRO A 344 1.46 -14.70 18.34
C PRO A 344 0.46 -13.61 18.01
N VAL A 345 -0.80 -13.88 18.30
CA VAL A 345 -1.91 -12.95 18.07
C VAL A 345 -1.70 -11.60 18.79
N GLY A 346 -1.12 -11.58 19.99
CA GLY A 346 -0.80 -10.34 20.70
C GLY A 346 0.24 -9.47 19.98
N VAL A 347 1.26 -10.09 19.36
CA VAL A 347 2.23 -9.36 18.54
C VAL A 347 1.52 -8.69 17.35
N LEU A 348 0.66 -9.47 16.67
CA LEU A 348 -0.14 -8.95 15.57
C LEU A 348 -1.06 -7.81 16.04
N GLY A 349 -1.70 -7.97 17.20
CA GLY A 349 -2.55 -6.94 17.81
C GLY A 349 -1.81 -5.62 18.03
N GLY A 350 -0.65 -5.66 18.69
CA GLY A 350 0.18 -4.49 18.92
C GLY A 350 0.64 -3.79 17.64
N ALA A 351 1.04 -4.57 16.63
CA ALA A 351 1.42 -4.05 15.33
C ALA A 351 0.22 -3.48 14.54
N CYS A 352 -0.94 -4.16 14.57
CA CYS A 352 -2.15 -3.75 13.86
C CYS A 352 -2.73 -2.45 14.39
N LEU A 353 -2.68 -2.17 15.70
CA LEU A 353 -3.10 -0.87 16.24
C LEU A 353 -2.39 0.29 15.54
N VAL A 354 -1.07 0.16 15.32
CA VAL A 354 -0.30 1.18 14.62
C VAL A 354 -0.63 1.19 13.13
N LEU A 355 -0.61 0.02 12.47
CA LEU A 355 -0.79 -0.09 11.03
C LEU A 355 -2.16 0.39 10.56
N TYR A 356 -3.24 -0.07 11.20
CA TYR A 356 -4.60 0.32 10.81
C TYR A 356 -4.85 1.80 11.09
N GLY A 357 -4.30 2.32 12.20
CA GLY A 357 -4.28 3.74 12.46
C GLY A 357 -3.57 4.55 11.38
N LEU A 358 -2.40 4.09 10.93
CA LEU A 358 -1.65 4.74 9.85
C LEU A 358 -2.39 4.73 8.51
N ILE A 359 -3.09 3.62 8.17
CA ILE A 359 -3.93 3.56 6.97
C ILE A 359 -5.09 4.58 7.08
N GLY A 360 -5.77 4.62 8.21
CA GLY A 360 -6.82 5.61 8.45
C GLY A 360 -6.31 7.06 8.30
N MET A 361 -5.15 7.35 8.87
CA MET A 361 -4.49 8.65 8.76
C MET A 361 -4.03 8.99 7.34
N LEU A 362 -3.69 7.99 6.52
CA LEU A 362 -3.38 8.20 5.11
C LEU A 362 -4.58 8.76 4.35
N GLY A 363 -5.79 8.27 4.62
CA GLY A 363 -7.02 8.83 4.05
C GLY A 363 -7.22 10.31 4.41
N ILE A 364 -7.00 10.66 5.69
CA ILE A 364 -7.06 12.06 6.17
C ILE A 364 -5.98 12.91 5.48
N ARG A 365 -4.78 12.37 5.32
CA ARG A 365 -3.70 13.05 4.62
C ARG A 365 -4.04 13.34 3.15
N ILE A 366 -4.70 12.41 2.44
CA ILE A 366 -5.19 12.65 1.08
C ILE A 366 -6.10 13.88 1.04
N TRP A 367 -6.99 14.04 2.02
CA TRP A 367 -7.84 15.24 2.13
C TRP A 367 -7.03 16.51 2.35
N GLN A 368 -6.05 16.48 3.25
CA GLN A 368 -5.21 17.63 3.58
C GLN A 368 -4.34 18.06 2.38
N ASP A 369 -3.64 17.11 1.76
CA ASP A 369 -2.72 17.37 0.64
C ASP A 369 -3.45 17.94 -0.58
N ASN A 370 -4.72 17.54 -0.79
CA ASN A 370 -5.59 18.03 -1.86
C ASN A 370 -6.50 19.17 -1.42
N ARG A 371 -6.36 19.70 -0.20
CA ARG A 371 -7.14 20.82 0.33
C ARG A 371 -8.65 20.63 0.16
N VAL A 372 -9.15 19.44 0.49
CA VAL A 372 -10.58 19.13 0.40
C VAL A 372 -11.37 20.09 1.30
N ASP A 373 -12.30 20.82 0.71
CA ASP A 373 -13.16 21.77 1.45
C ASP A 373 -14.36 21.03 2.07
N PHE A 374 -14.31 20.82 3.38
CA PHE A 374 -15.41 20.24 4.15
C PHE A 374 -16.47 21.26 4.61
N THR A 375 -16.33 22.55 4.24
CA THR A 375 -17.44 23.50 4.37
C THR A 375 -18.48 23.29 3.26
N ASP A 376 -18.09 22.61 2.17
CA ASP A 376 -19.00 22.14 1.13
C ASP A 376 -19.84 20.96 1.67
N PRO A 377 -21.17 21.08 1.74
CA PRO A 377 -22.05 20.08 2.32
C PRO A 377 -22.00 18.75 1.56
N VAL A 378 -21.71 18.74 0.27
CA VAL A 378 -21.58 17.51 -0.53
C VAL A 378 -20.35 16.71 -0.10
N ASN A 379 -19.19 17.38 0.04
CA ASN A 379 -17.97 16.75 0.50
C ASN A 379 -18.11 16.19 1.91
N LEU A 380 -18.65 17.02 2.82
CA LEU A 380 -18.83 16.65 4.22
C LEU A 380 -19.78 15.45 4.36
N THR A 381 -20.95 15.51 3.72
CA THR A 381 -21.95 14.46 3.87
C THR A 381 -21.49 13.14 3.24
N ALA A 382 -20.90 13.20 2.04
CA ALA A 382 -20.42 12.00 1.36
C ALA A 382 -19.33 11.29 2.17
N ALA A 383 -18.34 12.02 2.68
CA ALA A 383 -17.28 11.45 3.51
C ALA A 383 -17.84 10.92 4.84
N ALA A 384 -18.71 11.66 5.53
CA ALA A 384 -19.28 11.26 6.81
C ALA A 384 -20.08 9.95 6.70
N VAL A 385 -20.97 9.87 5.69
CA VAL A 385 -21.80 8.66 5.46
C VAL A 385 -20.92 7.47 5.10
N ALA A 386 -19.95 7.64 4.19
CA ALA A 386 -19.03 6.56 3.81
C ALA A 386 -18.26 6.00 5.02
N LEU A 387 -17.72 6.89 5.87
CA LEU A 387 -16.99 6.48 7.08
C LEU A 387 -17.89 5.70 8.05
N ILE A 388 -19.08 6.21 8.35
CA ILE A 388 -19.99 5.55 9.31
C ILE A 388 -20.48 4.22 8.78
N VAL A 389 -20.84 4.13 7.49
CA VAL A 389 -21.27 2.87 6.86
C VAL A 389 -20.13 1.85 6.87
N GLY A 390 -18.91 2.30 6.50
CA GLY A 390 -17.75 1.42 6.43
C GLY A 390 -17.28 0.96 7.80
N ILE A 391 -17.03 1.87 8.73
CA ILE A 391 -16.51 1.58 10.07
C ILE A 391 -17.55 0.82 10.91
N GLY A 392 -18.82 1.20 10.82
CA GLY A 392 -19.92 0.55 11.51
C GLY A 392 -20.30 -0.82 10.94
N ASN A 393 -19.64 -1.25 9.88
CA ASN A 393 -19.84 -2.53 9.19
C ASN A 393 -21.31 -2.81 8.82
N LEU A 394 -22.01 -1.76 8.30
CA LEU A 394 -23.37 -1.93 7.82
C LEU A 394 -23.41 -2.95 6.68
N THR A 395 -24.19 -4.01 6.86
CA THR A 395 -24.32 -5.08 5.86
C THR A 395 -25.71 -5.01 5.22
N LEU A 396 -25.75 -4.95 3.90
CA LEU A 396 -26.97 -5.08 3.11
C LEU A 396 -26.95 -6.39 2.32
N GLN A 397 -27.99 -7.20 2.50
CA GLN A 397 -28.19 -8.41 1.71
C GLN A 397 -29.09 -8.13 0.50
N ALA A 398 -28.57 -8.42 -0.71
CA ALA A 398 -29.28 -8.31 -1.97
C ALA A 398 -29.29 -9.69 -2.66
N GLY A 399 -30.28 -10.53 -2.31
CA GLY A 399 -30.32 -11.91 -2.77
C GLY A 399 -29.13 -12.73 -2.26
N PRO A 400 -28.36 -13.41 -3.14
CA PRO A 400 -27.20 -14.20 -2.74
C PRO A 400 -25.95 -13.35 -2.44
N VAL A 401 -26.00 -12.03 -2.63
CA VAL A 401 -24.87 -11.12 -2.47
C VAL A 401 -25.00 -10.34 -1.17
N ALA A 402 -24.02 -10.47 -0.28
CA ALA A 402 -23.86 -9.63 0.89
C ALA A 402 -22.87 -8.49 0.55
N LEU A 403 -23.34 -7.24 0.69
CA LEU A 403 -22.50 -6.05 0.64
C LEU A 403 -22.17 -5.65 2.07
N GLU A 404 -20.97 -5.93 2.51
CA GLU A 404 -20.49 -5.60 3.85
C GLU A 404 -19.94 -4.16 3.90
N GLY A 405 -19.76 -3.63 5.12
CA GLY A 405 -19.48 -2.21 5.37
C GLY A 405 -18.43 -1.57 4.48
N ILE A 406 -17.28 -2.25 4.25
CA ILE A 406 -16.22 -1.74 3.38
C ILE A 406 -16.71 -1.62 1.94
N ALA A 407 -17.32 -2.67 1.40
CA ALA A 407 -17.85 -2.66 0.04
C ALA A 407 -18.97 -1.63 -0.09
N LEU A 408 -19.91 -1.63 0.86
CA LEU A 408 -21.05 -0.71 0.85
C LEU A 408 -20.62 0.75 0.99
N GLY A 409 -19.71 1.07 1.91
CA GLY A 409 -19.18 2.42 2.11
C GLY A 409 -18.40 2.91 0.91
N SER A 410 -17.54 2.04 0.33
CA SER A 410 -16.70 2.39 -0.81
C SER A 410 -17.50 2.54 -2.10
N VAL A 411 -18.29 1.53 -2.48
CA VAL A 411 -19.14 1.58 -3.67
C VAL A 411 -20.20 2.68 -3.52
N GLY A 412 -20.74 2.81 -2.30
CA GLY A 412 -21.73 3.85 -1.98
C GLY A 412 -21.17 5.24 -2.27
N VAL A 413 -19.99 5.59 -1.76
CA VAL A 413 -19.43 6.93 -1.96
C VAL A 413 -19.03 7.20 -3.41
N ILE A 414 -18.54 6.17 -4.14
CA ILE A 414 -18.22 6.30 -5.57
C ILE A 414 -19.46 6.65 -6.40
N ILE A 415 -20.60 6.06 -6.07
CA ILE A 415 -21.86 6.29 -6.80
C ILE A 415 -22.58 7.55 -6.30
N VAL A 416 -22.69 7.70 -4.98
CA VAL A 416 -23.50 8.75 -4.36
C VAL A 416 -22.84 10.12 -4.49
N TYR A 417 -21.51 10.22 -4.38
CA TYR A 417 -20.83 11.51 -4.47
C TYR A 417 -21.07 12.24 -5.80
N PRO A 418 -20.87 11.63 -6.98
CA PRO A 418 -21.17 12.28 -8.26
C PRO A 418 -22.66 12.67 -8.39
N LEU A 419 -23.56 11.79 -7.90
CA LEU A 419 -25.01 12.07 -7.91
C LEU A 419 -25.35 13.27 -7.02
N MET A 420 -24.83 13.32 -5.79
CA MET A 420 -25.00 14.46 -4.88
C MET A 420 -24.43 15.74 -5.50
N ARG A 421 -23.26 15.66 -6.14
CA ARG A 421 -22.62 16.80 -6.80
C ARG A 421 -23.45 17.31 -7.97
N TRP A 422 -23.96 16.39 -8.78
CA TRP A 422 -24.87 16.73 -9.89
C TRP A 422 -26.15 17.38 -9.38
N CYS A 423 -26.83 16.81 -8.38
CA CYS A 423 -28.01 17.38 -7.77
C CYS A 423 -27.73 18.76 -7.17
N TYR A 424 -26.63 18.93 -6.44
CA TYR A 424 -26.24 20.19 -5.82
C TYR A 424 -26.01 21.29 -6.85
N ASN A 425 -25.32 20.99 -7.94
CA ASN A 425 -25.07 21.93 -9.01
C ASN A 425 -26.37 22.29 -9.76
N THR A 426 -27.20 21.30 -10.09
CA THR A 426 -28.46 21.49 -10.83
C THR A 426 -29.50 22.30 -10.04
N VAL A 427 -29.62 21.99 -8.73
CA VAL A 427 -30.56 22.67 -7.83
C VAL A 427 -29.98 24.00 -7.34
N GLY A 428 -28.67 24.09 -7.17
CA GLY A 428 -27.96 25.30 -6.69
C GLY A 428 -27.92 26.43 -7.70
N GLU A 429 -27.89 26.12 -9.01
CA GLU A 429 -27.96 27.10 -10.09
C GLU A 429 -29.40 27.54 -10.42
N GLY A 430 -30.40 26.76 -10.06
CA GLY A 430 -31.83 26.98 -10.33
C GLY A 430 -32.68 27.20 -9.08
N ARG A 431 -32.90 28.41 -8.67
CA ARG A 431 -34.08 29.01 -7.99
C ARG A 431 -34.62 28.46 -6.67
N TYR A 432 -34.14 27.33 -6.09
CA TYR A 432 -34.66 26.83 -4.80
C TYR A 432 -33.56 26.57 -3.78
N ARG A 433 -32.91 27.64 -3.32
CA ARG A 433 -32.32 27.60 -1.98
C ARG A 433 -33.47 27.81 -1.00
N LEU A 434 -33.89 26.75 -0.36
CA LEU A 434 -34.82 26.80 0.76
C LEU A 434 -34.34 27.84 1.79
N GLY A 435 -34.81 29.05 1.72
CA GLY A 435 -35.06 29.97 2.82
C GLY A 435 -33.89 30.62 3.57
N PHE A 436 -32.63 30.39 3.24
CA PHE A 436 -31.53 31.10 3.91
C PHE A 436 -30.76 31.98 2.93
N PRO A 437 -30.79 33.33 3.14
CA PRO A 437 -30.01 34.25 2.32
C PRO A 437 -28.51 33.98 2.55
N THR A 438 -27.85 33.40 1.58
CA THR A 438 -26.38 33.37 1.60
C THR A 438 -25.91 34.78 1.32
N LYS A 439 -25.34 35.47 2.33
CA LYS A 439 -24.52 36.66 2.10
C LYS A 439 -23.48 36.30 1.04
N LYS A 440 -23.55 36.94 -0.13
CA LYS A 440 -22.41 36.98 -1.06
C LYS A 440 -21.22 37.42 -0.22
N ARG A 441 -20.20 36.55 -0.06
CA ARG A 441 -18.90 37.00 0.43
C ARG A 441 -18.41 37.98 -0.65
N GLU A 442 -18.42 39.26 -0.33
CA GLU A 442 -17.57 40.19 -1.04
C GLU A 442 -16.14 39.69 -0.97
N PRO A 443 -15.38 39.76 -2.09
CA PRO A 443 -13.96 39.43 -2.03
C PRO A 443 -13.36 40.30 -0.92
N ALA A 444 -12.66 39.65 0.02
CA ALA A 444 -11.96 40.37 1.08
C ALA A 444 -11.07 41.42 0.41
N ASN A 445 -11.37 42.69 0.65
CA ASN A 445 -10.50 43.78 0.29
C ASN A 445 -9.15 43.49 0.92
N VAL A 446 -8.17 43.10 0.10
CA VAL A 446 -6.77 43.03 0.51
C VAL A 446 -6.42 44.47 0.89
N ALA A 447 -6.35 44.73 2.19
CA ALA A 447 -5.91 46.02 2.70
C ALA A 447 -4.51 46.29 2.13
N ASP A 448 -4.39 47.42 1.46
CA ASP A 448 -3.14 47.94 0.90
C ASP A 448 -2.11 48.08 2.04
N PRO A 449 -0.90 47.46 1.94
CA PRO A 449 0.10 47.50 2.98
C PRO A 449 0.75 48.86 3.22
N HIS A 450 0.32 49.92 2.54
CA HIS A 450 0.99 51.22 2.55
C HIS A 450 0.28 52.34 3.35
N THR A 451 -0.67 52.01 4.23
CA THR A 451 -1.31 53.05 5.07
C THR A 451 -0.94 52.83 6.56
N PHE A 452 0.33 52.93 6.92
CA PHE A 452 0.80 53.43 8.22
C PHE A 452 2.02 54.33 7.96
N GLY A 453 1.77 55.65 8.00
CA GLY A 453 2.78 56.65 8.15
C GLY A 453 3.12 56.85 9.64
#